data_373723f9f5ba41a7ea518f24c14b5964
#
_entry.id   373723f9f5ba41a7ea518f24c14b5964
#
_cell.length_a   1.000
_cell.length_b   1.000
_cell.length_c   1.000
_cell.angle_alpha   90.00
_cell.angle_beta   90.00
_cell.angle_gamma   90.00
#
_symmetry.space_group_name_H-M   'P 1'
#
loop_
_entity.id
_entity.type
_entity.pdbx_description
1 polymer ?
#
loop_
_entity_poly.entity_id
_entity_poly.type
_entity_poly.pdbx_seq_one_letter_code
_entity_poly.pdbx_strand_id
1 'polypeptide(L)'
;MGLFDFIGPASGLLFTLENIIWINLGVFIGCVFAAIPGLSVILCIILFLPVTYTMRAIPGMMFLLGIYCAGGYGGSVSAILINTPGTPHAAATMLDGYPLSKMGRTKAADRKSTRLNSSHRIQSRMPSSA
;
A
#
# COMPACT_ATOMS: atom_id res chain seq x y z
N MET A 1 31.72 6.17 -13.96
CA MET A 1 30.96 5.60 -12.84
C MET A 1 29.53 5.40 -13.31
N GLY A 2 29.19 4.16 -13.63
CA GLY A 2 27.87 3.81 -14.15
C GLY A 2 26.89 3.56 -13.00
N LEU A 3 25.60 3.82 -13.25
CA LEU A 3 24.50 3.51 -12.32
C LEU A 3 24.55 2.05 -11.83
N PHE A 4 25.02 1.15 -12.68
CA PHE A 4 25.16 -0.28 -12.39
C PHE A 4 26.21 -0.61 -11.32
N ASP A 5 27.25 0.23 -11.14
CA ASP A 5 28.29 0.01 -10.11
C ASP A 5 27.74 0.22 -8.70
N PHE A 6 26.64 0.98 -8.56
CA PHE A 6 25.96 1.21 -7.28
C PHE A 6 24.85 0.18 -6.99
N ILE A 7 24.27 -0.45 -8.00
CA ILE A 7 23.16 -1.40 -7.84
C ILE A 7 23.63 -2.68 -7.13
N GLY A 8 24.82 -3.17 -7.43
CA GLY A 8 25.38 -4.38 -6.83
C GLY A 8 25.52 -4.27 -5.30
N PRO A 9 26.29 -3.32 -4.77
CA PRO A 9 26.42 -3.16 -3.32
C PRO A 9 25.12 -2.71 -2.64
N ALA A 10 24.29 -1.89 -3.31
CA ALA A 10 23.02 -1.44 -2.78
C ALA A 10 22.03 -2.60 -2.59
N SER A 11 21.97 -3.55 -3.53
CA SER A 11 21.11 -4.72 -3.41
C SER A 11 21.49 -5.60 -2.20
N GLY A 12 22.77 -5.79 -1.95
CA GLY A 12 23.25 -6.52 -0.77
C GLY A 12 22.83 -5.88 0.55
N LEU A 13 22.83 -4.54 0.61
CA LEU A 13 22.38 -3.79 1.79
C LEU A 13 20.86 -3.87 1.98
N LEU A 14 20.08 -3.89 0.89
CA LEU A 14 18.62 -3.94 0.94
C LEU A 14 18.11 -5.32 1.34
N PHE A 15 18.72 -6.39 0.84
CA PHE A 15 18.32 -7.79 1.11
C PHE A 15 18.91 -8.37 2.40
N THR A 16 19.26 -7.54 3.37
CA THR A 16 19.65 -8.00 4.69
C THR A 16 18.43 -8.57 5.44
N LEU A 17 18.61 -9.64 6.19
CA LEU A 17 17.53 -10.27 6.97
C LEU A 17 16.80 -9.26 7.88
N GLU A 18 17.55 -8.33 8.48
CA GLU A 18 17.01 -7.22 9.28
C GLU A 18 16.01 -6.37 8.47
N ASN A 19 16.37 -5.95 7.27
CA ASN A 19 15.54 -5.12 6.41
C ASN A 19 14.28 -5.86 5.93
N ILE A 20 14.41 -7.16 5.67
CA ILE A 20 13.26 -8.01 5.29
C ILE A 20 12.27 -8.13 6.45
N ILE A 21 12.74 -8.25 7.68
CA ILE A 21 11.87 -8.29 8.86
C ILE A 21 11.13 -6.96 9.02
N TRP A 22 11.84 -5.84 8.92
CA TRP A 22 11.23 -4.52 9.07
C TRP A 22 10.21 -4.17 7.99
N ILE A 23 10.47 -4.53 6.73
CA ILE A 23 9.49 -4.31 5.65
C ILE A 23 8.24 -5.16 5.84
N ASN A 24 8.39 -6.44 6.24
CA ASN A 24 7.25 -7.32 6.53
C ASN A 24 6.42 -6.81 7.71
N LEU A 25 7.08 -6.32 8.77
CA LEU A 25 6.40 -5.72 9.91
C LEU A 25 5.63 -4.46 9.49
N GLY A 26 6.23 -3.61 8.65
CA GLY A 26 5.59 -2.44 8.07
C GLY A 26 4.36 -2.80 7.23
N VAL A 27 4.48 -3.81 6.37
CA VAL A 27 3.37 -4.32 5.56
C VAL A 27 2.23 -4.82 6.45
N PHE A 28 2.53 -5.58 7.48
CA PHE A 28 1.52 -6.11 8.39
C PHE A 28 0.77 -4.99 9.12
N ILE A 29 1.50 -4.05 9.72
CA ILE A 29 0.93 -2.90 10.43
C ILE A 29 0.12 -2.02 9.47
N GLY A 30 0.67 -1.70 8.30
CA GLY A 30 -0.01 -0.91 7.28
C GLY A 30 -1.31 -1.55 6.81
N CYS A 31 -1.33 -2.86 6.62
CA CYS A 31 -2.52 -3.60 6.23
C CYS A 31 -3.62 -3.54 7.31
N VAL A 32 -3.25 -3.74 8.58
CA VAL A 32 -4.18 -3.67 9.71
C VAL A 32 -4.77 -2.27 9.86
N PHE A 33 -3.95 -1.22 9.82
CA PHE A 33 -4.43 0.16 9.94
C PHE A 33 -5.33 0.57 8.76
N ALA A 34 -4.95 0.18 7.55
CA ALA A 34 -5.74 0.50 6.36
C ALA A 34 -7.06 -0.29 6.27
N ALA A 35 -7.14 -1.46 6.90
CA ALA A 35 -8.38 -2.24 6.97
C ALA A 35 -9.42 -1.62 7.92
N ILE A 36 -8.99 -0.80 8.89
CA ILE A 36 -9.91 -0.12 9.81
C ILE A 36 -10.47 1.14 9.13
N PRO A 37 -11.79 1.23 8.91
CA PRO A 37 -12.39 2.40 8.29
C PRO A 37 -12.19 3.65 9.17
N GLY A 38 -11.73 4.74 8.57
CA GLY A 38 -11.42 5.98 9.26
C GLY A 38 -9.96 6.15 9.68
N LEU A 39 -9.14 5.08 9.68
CA LEU A 39 -7.70 5.17 9.86
C LEU A 39 -7.02 5.20 8.50
N SER A 40 -6.43 6.33 8.15
CA SER A 40 -5.70 6.44 6.89
C SER A 40 -4.26 5.94 7.03
N VAL A 41 -3.69 5.48 5.92
CA VAL A 41 -2.26 5.11 5.84
C VAL A 41 -1.36 6.28 6.22
N ILE A 42 -1.77 7.50 5.88
CA ILE A 42 -1.04 8.72 6.22
C ILE A 42 -0.95 8.88 7.73
N LEU A 43 -2.05 8.66 8.44
CA LEU A 43 -2.07 8.70 9.90
C LEU A 43 -1.17 7.63 10.52
N CYS A 44 -1.15 6.42 9.94
CA CYS A 44 -0.25 5.35 10.34
C CYS A 44 1.22 5.77 10.18
N ILE A 45 1.58 6.35 9.03
CA ILE A 45 2.94 6.85 8.78
C ILE A 45 3.32 7.93 9.79
N ILE A 46 2.46 8.90 10.06
CA ILE A 46 2.71 9.97 11.02
C ILE A 46 2.92 9.41 12.43
N LEU A 47 2.11 8.43 12.82
CA LEU A 47 2.21 7.79 14.13
C LEU A 47 3.53 7.03 14.32
N PHE A 48 3.99 6.34 13.28
CA PHE A 48 5.21 5.54 13.34
C PHE A 48 6.48 6.32 12.95
N LEU A 49 6.35 7.54 12.42
CA LEU A 49 7.50 8.37 12.05
C LEU A 49 8.49 8.58 13.22
N PRO A 50 8.05 8.89 14.46
CA PRO A 50 8.97 9.04 15.59
C PRO A 50 9.76 7.76 15.90
N VAL A 51 9.15 6.59 15.69
CA VAL A 51 9.81 5.30 15.91
C VAL A 51 10.95 5.10 14.92
N THR A 52 10.79 5.54 13.67
CA THR A 52 11.83 5.41 12.65
C THR A 52 13.07 6.26 12.92
N TYR A 53 12.95 7.35 13.70
CA TYR A 53 14.11 8.15 14.10
C TYR A 53 15.06 7.41 15.05
N THR A 54 14.59 6.41 15.79
CA THR A 54 15.42 5.58 16.67
C THR A 54 16.10 4.44 15.92
N MET A 55 15.71 4.21 14.67
CA MET A 55 16.21 3.13 13.81
C MET A 55 17.32 3.62 12.88
N ARG A 56 18.08 2.69 12.32
CA ARG A 56 18.97 3.01 11.20
C ARG A 56 18.16 3.48 9.98
N ALA A 57 18.77 4.31 9.14
CA ALA A 57 18.09 4.93 8.01
C ALA A 57 17.45 3.89 7.05
N ILE A 58 18.18 2.84 6.69
CA ILE A 58 17.71 1.84 5.72
C ILE A 58 16.52 1.03 6.27
N PRO A 59 16.58 0.39 7.45
CA PRO A 59 15.42 -0.29 8.04
C PRO A 59 14.22 0.62 8.26
N GLY A 60 14.43 1.85 8.71
CA GLY A 60 13.37 2.84 8.91
C GLY A 60 12.63 3.19 7.62
N MET A 61 13.38 3.42 6.54
CA MET A 61 12.79 3.66 5.21
C MET A 61 12.03 2.44 4.69
N MET A 62 12.58 1.23 4.86
CA MET A 62 11.93 -0.01 4.46
C MET A 62 10.63 -0.25 5.22
N PHE A 63 10.61 0.06 6.52
CA PHE A 63 9.43 -0.04 7.36
C PHE A 63 8.31 0.90 6.89
N LEU A 64 8.61 2.19 6.67
CA LEU A 64 7.65 3.18 6.17
C LEU A 64 7.15 2.84 4.76
N LEU A 65 8.03 2.35 3.90
CA LEU A 65 7.66 1.90 2.56
C LEU A 65 6.71 0.71 2.63
N GLY A 66 6.95 -0.24 3.55
CA GLY A 66 6.06 -1.37 3.82
C GLY A 66 4.66 -0.91 4.22
N ILE A 67 4.56 0.03 5.16
CA ILE A 67 3.28 0.63 5.59
C ILE A 67 2.56 1.27 4.40
N TYR A 68 3.27 2.05 3.59
CA TYR A 68 2.69 2.74 2.44
C TYR A 68 2.16 1.78 1.38
N CYS A 69 2.94 0.77 1.02
CA CYS A 69 2.53 -0.24 0.03
C CYS A 69 1.32 -1.06 0.50
N ALA A 70 1.33 -1.48 1.76
CA ALA A 70 0.25 -2.25 2.35
C ALA A 70 -1.05 -1.45 2.48
N GLY A 71 -0.92 -0.14 2.70
CA GLY A 71 -2.05 0.74 2.85
C GLY A 71 -2.91 0.87 1.62
N GLY A 72 -2.30 0.88 0.44
CA GLY A 72 -3.02 0.87 -0.82
C GLY A 72 -3.90 -0.38 -1.01
N TYR A 73 -3.42 -1.52 -0.51
CA TYR A 73 -4.16 -2.79 -0.57
C TYR A 73 -5.20 -2.91 0.56
N GLY A 74 -4.81 -2.62 1.79
CA GLY A 74 -5.69 -2.75 2.95
C GLY A 74 -6.94 -1.87 2.88
N GLY A 75 -6.85 -0.68 2.31
CA GLY A 75 -8.00 0.19 2.07
C GLY A 75 -9.04 -0.39 1.10
N SER A 76 -8.61 -1.21 0.15
CA SER A 76 -9.52 -1.91 -0.77
C SER A 76 -10.31 -3.01 -0.06
N VAL A 77 -9.73 -3.66 0.94
CA VAL A 77 -10.41 -4.72 1.72
C VAL A 77 -11.59 -4.13 2.48
N SER A 78 -11.41 -3.02 3.19
CA SER A 78 -12.51 -2.36 3.91
C SER A 78 -13.60 -1.83 2.96
N ALA A 79 -13.21 -1.30 1.80
CA ALA A 79 -14.15 -0.83 0.78
C ALA A 79 -15.05 -1.96 0.26
N ILE A 80 -14.50 -3.15 0.04
CA ILE A 80 -15.24 -4.31 -0.48
C ILE A 80 -16.15 -4.94 0.59
N LEU A 81 -15.67 -5.05 1.83
CA LEU A 81 -16.38 -5.77 2.89
C LEU A 81 -17.44 -4.92 3.59
N ILE A 82 -17.12 -3.66 3.88
CA ILE A 82 -17.94 -2.81 4.76
C ILE A 82 -18.55 -1.61 3.99
N ASN A 83 -18.25 -1.48 2.70
CA ASN A 83 -18.66 -0.34 1.88
C ASN A 83 -18.15 1.02 2.44
N THR A 84 -17.00 0.99 3.09
CA THR A 84 -16.37 2.20 3.64
C THR A 84 -14.93 2.27 3.14
N PRO A 85 -14.57 3.29 2.33
CA PRO A 85 -13.22 3.36 1.80
C PRO A 85 -12.24 3.73 2.92
N GLY A 86 -11.20 2.92 3.13
CA GLY A 86 -10.10 3.20 4.05
C GLY A 86 -9.11 4.22 3.50
N THR A 87 -9.06 4.37 2.16
CA THR A 87 -8.21 5.33 1.47
C THR A 87 -8.96 5.98 0.31
N PRO A 88 -8.59 7.20 -0.13
CA PRO A 88 -9.22 7.86 -1.27
C PRO A 88 -9.21 7.01 -2.55
N HIS A 89 -8.16 6.21 -2.75
CA HIS A 89 -8.03 5.31 -3.90
C HIS A 89 -9.02 4.13 -3.86
N ALA A 90 -9.46 3.75 -2.67
CA ALA A 90 -10.43 2.67 -2.48
C ALA A 90 -11.87 3.10 -2.75
N ALA A 91 -12.15 4.40 -2.90
CA ALA A 91 -13.49 4.89 -3.19
C ALA A 91 -14.04 4.37 -4.52
N ALA A 92 -13.20 4.27 -5.55
CA ALA A 92 -13.59 3.68 -6.84
C ALA A 92 -13.86 2.17 -6.73
N THR A 93 -13.11 1.48 -5.87
CA THR A 93 -13.28 0.04 -5.60
C THR A 93 -14.61 -0.26 -4.90
N MET A 94 -15.08 0.66 -4.07
CA MET A 94 -16.34 0.55 -3.36
C MET A 94 -17.53 0.43 -4.31
N LEU A 95 -17.57 1.23 -5.38
CA LEU A 95 -18.68 1.26 -6.32
C LEU A 95 -18.89 -0.08 -7.03
N ASP A 96 -17.81 -0.78 -7.36
CA ASP A 96 -17.85 -2.03 -8.11
C ASP A 96 -17.67 -3.28 -7.22
N GLY A 97 -16.91 -3.16 -6.15
CA GLY A 97 -16.51 -4.28 -5.30
C GLY A 97 -17.61 -4.69 -4.32
N TYR A 98 -18.29 -3.74 -3.72
CA TYR A 98 -19.32 -4.02 -2.71
C TYR A 98 -20.54 -4.80 -3.27
N PRO A 99 -21.10 -4.46 -4.44
CA PRO A 99 -22.18 -5.27 -5.03
C PRO A 99 -21.76 -6.71 -5.32
N LEU A 100 -20.51 -6.92 -5.78
CA LEU A 100 -19.95 -8.25 -6.03
C LEU A 100 -19.74 -9.05 -4.75
N SER A 101 -19.36 -8.39 -3.67
CA SER A 101 -19.24 -9.00 -2.35
C SER A 101 -20.57 -9.49 -1.82
N LYS A 102 -21.64 -8.70 -1.96
CA LYS A 102 -23.01 -9.11 -1.59
C LYS A 102 -23.52 -10.33 -2.38
N MET A 103 -23.05 -10.50 -3.60
CA MET A 103 -23.37 -11.67 -4.44
C MET A 103 -22.51 -12.90 -4.08
N GLY A 104 -21.69 -12.86 -3.03
CA GLY A 104 -20.79 -13.95 -2.63
C GLY A 104 -19.57 -14.12 -3.54
N ARG A 105 -19.30 -13.17 -4.44
CA ARG A 105 -18.19 -13.22 -5.43
C ARG A 105 -16.99 -12.36 -5.00
N THR A 106 -16.58 -12.49 -3.74
CA THR A 106 -15.49 -11.70 -3.14
C THR A 106 -14.16 -11.78 -3.89
N LYS A 107 -13.79 -12.96 -4.41
CA LYS A 107 -12.58 -13.14 -5.23
C LYS A 107 -12.63 -12.35 -6.54
N ALA A 108 -13.81 -12.18 -7.13
CA ALA A 108 -13.99 -11.37 -8.34
C ALA A 108 -13.88 -9.86 -8.02
N ALA A 109 -14.39 -9.44 -6.87
CA ALA A 109 -14.28 -8.07 -6.37
C ALA A 109 -12.83 -7.67 -6.13
N ASP A 110 -12.04 -8.53 -5.48
CA ASP A 110 -10.61 -8.30 -5.21
C ASP A 110 -9.79 -8.17 -6.51
N ARG A 111 -10.02 -9.06 -7.46
CA ARG A 111 -9.36 -9.01 -8.78
C ARG A 111 -9.72 -7.74 -9.56
N LYS A 112 -10.96 -7.27 -9.47
CA LYS A 112 -11.42 -6.05 -10.14
C LYS A 112 -10.83 -4.80 -9.48
N SER A 113 -10.72 -4.76 -8.15
CA SER A 113 -10.11 -3.66 -7.40
C SER A 113 -8.64 -3.46 -7.78
N THR A 114 -7.89 -4.55 -7.91
CA THR A 114 -6.47 -4.52 -8.31
C THR A 114 -6.31 -3.97 -9.74
N ARG A 115 -7.20 -4.34 -10.67
CA ARG A 115 -7.19 -3.82 -12.05
C ARG A 115 -7.56 -2.34 -12.12
N LEU A 116 -8.57 -1.90 -11.37
CA LEU A 116 -8.99 -0.50 -11.32
C LEU A 116 -7.88 0.39 -10.75
N ASN A 117 -7.20 -0.06 -9.69
CA ASN A 117 -6.11 0.67 -9.07
C ASN A 117 -4.93 0.86 -10.03
N SER A 118 -4.61 -0.13 -10.86
CA SER A 118 -3.57 -0.01 -11.89
C SER A 118 -4.00 0.83 -13.07
N SER A 119 -5.27 0.78 -13.51
CA SER A 119 -5.76 1.58 -14.64
C SER A 119 -5.89 3.07 -14.30
N HIS A 120 -6.29 3.43 -13.09
CA HIS A 120 -6.29 4.82 -12.63
C HIS A 120 -4.89 5.44 -12.62
N ARG A 121 -3.86 4.66 -12.29
CA ARG A 121 -2.47 5.12 -12.36
C ARG A 121 -2.01 5.42 -13.79
N ILE A 122 -2.54 4.72 -14.78
CA ILE A 122 -2.26 4.96 -16.20
C ILE A 122 -3.04 6.17 -16.71
N GLN A 123 -4.32 6.29 -16.33
CA GLN A 123 -5.20 7.36 -16.79
C GLN A 123 -4.80 8.75 -16.26
N SER A 124 -4.25 8.82 -15.04
CA SER A 124 -3.72 10.07 -14.49
C SER A 124 -2.44 10.58 -15.20
N ARG A 125 -1.84 9.75 -16.05
CA ARG A 125 -0.64 10.11 -16.85
C ARG A 125 -0.98 10.52 -18.29
N MET A 126 -2.23 10.35 -18.71
CA MET A 126 -2.63 10.84 -20.04
C MET A 126 -2.90 12.34 -19.94
N PRO A 127 -2.20 13.20 -20.75
CA PRO A 127 -2.58 14.59 -20.85
C PRO A 127 -4.02 14.64 -21.36
N SER A 128 -4.86 15.42 -20.71
CA SER A 128 -6.19 15.73 -21.25
C SER A 128 -5.98 16.43 -22.59
N SER A 129 -6.15 15.71 -23.68
CA SER A 129 -6.27 16.33 -24.98
C SER A 129 -7.57 17.13 -24.95
N ALA A 130 -7.43 18.43 -24.77
CA ALA A 130 -8.49 19.38 -25.03
C ALA A 130 -8.91 19.30 -26.48
#